data_591e9be557bfc355615e7d74dc1f65af
#
_entry.id   591e9be557bfc355615e7d74dc1f65af
#
_cell.length_a   1.000
_cell.length_b   1.000
_cell.length_c   1.000
_cell.angle_alpha   90.00
_cell.angle_beta   90.00
_cell.angle_gamma   90.00
#
_symmetry.space_group_name_H-M   'P 1'
#
loop_
_entity.id
_entity.type
_entity.pdbx_description
1 polymer ?
#
loop_
_entity_poly.entity_id
_entity_poly.type
_entity_poly.pdbx_seq_one_letter_code
_entity_poly.pdbx_strand_id
1 'polypeptide(L)'
;AMACAAKENPELLWVLVPPNSLVKRAAVYKKKHPDKKLVLDFIDMWPESMPITHFKDLPPFTAWRNLRDRYVNEADIVVTECGLFWETLEKNCPKEKLQTLYLARDFQLYRFVNTPPKDKIALCYLGSINNIIDIPCIGEIIRKLNVPVELHIIGDGEKREELCETARNAGAEVFFHGIIYDPKKKQAIFDRCHAGLNIMKSSVYVGLTMKSMDYFAASLPVINNIQGDTWNFIEQHPIGINYSPETKLSGAKLQILQSRREQIRAFYDTYFSEKVFAIRVREILKELYSEEMT
;
A
#
# COMPACT_ATOMS: atom_id res chain seq x y z
N ALA A 1 13.79 15.61 -18.08
CA ALA A 1 12.69 14.76 -18.55
C ALA A 1 11.90 15.44 -19.67
N MET A 2 11.18 16.56 -19.46
CA MET A 2 10.31 17.17 -20.49
C MET A 2 11.05 17.67 -21.75
N ALA A 3 12.31 18.13 -21.62
CA ALA A 3 13.12 18.49 -22.80
C ALA A 3 13.48 17.27 -23.66
N CYS A 4 13.63 16.08 -23.03
CA CYS A 4 13.80 14.83 -23.78
C CYS A 4 12.50 14.42 -24.46
N ALA A 5 11.38 14.45 -23.74
CA ALA A 5 10.06 14.15 -24.31
C ALA A 5 9.76 15.03 -25.56
N ALA A 6 10.08 16.32 -25.49
CA ALA A 6 9.91 17.22 -26.61
C ALA A 6 10.78 16.87 -27.83
N LYS A 7 11.97 16.27 -27.64
CA LYS A 7 12.83 15.80 -28.74
C LYS A 7 12.33 14.51 -29.37
N GLU A 8 11.89 13.57 -28.54
CA GLU A 8 11.42 12.25 -28.98
C GLU A 8 10.01 12.30 -29.60
N ASN A 9 9.27 13.40 -29.37
CA ASN A 9 7.91 13.61 -29.85
C ASN A 9 7.00 12.36 -29.68
N PRO A 10 6.85 11.82 -28.45
CA PRO A 10 6.11 10.60 -28.21
C PRO A 10 4.61 10.78 -28.47
N GLU A 11 3.93 9.72 -28.86
CA GLU A 11 2.45 9.71 -28.98
C GLU A 11 1.78 9.69 -27.61
N LEU A 12 2.40 9.04 -26.64
CA LEU A 12 1.94 8.94 -25.26
C LEU A 12 3.03 9.39 -24.28
N LEU A 13 2.64 10.27 -23.38
CA LEU A 13 3.45 10.65 -22.23
C LEU A 13 2.82 10.07 -20.95
N TRP A 14 3.45 9.05 -20.37
CA TRP A 14 3.07 8.46 -19.08
C TRP A 14 4.00 8.99 -17.98
N VAL A 15 3.48 9.75 -17.03
CA VAL A 15 4.26 10.53 -16.07
C VAL A 15 3.99 10.07 -14.66
N LEU A 16 5.01 9.50 -14.00
CA LEU A 16 4.95 9.17 -12.58
C LEU A 16 4.99 10.44 -11.72
N VAL A 17 4.12 10.51 -10.73
CA VAL A 17 3.98 11.60 -9.77
C VAL A 17 4.07 11.03 -8.35
N PRO A 18 4.88 11.60 -7.45
CA PRO A 18 5.56 12.90 -7.48
C PRO A 18 6.87 12.92 -8.29
N PRO A 19 7.51 14.11 -8.46
CA PRO A 19 7.15 15.41 -7.86
C PRO A 19 6.02 16.14 -8.63
N ASN A 20 5.17 16.85 -7.90
CA ASN A 20 4.00 17.57 -8.46
C ASN A 20 4.35 18.61 -9.55
N SER A 21 5.62 19.06 -9.59
CA SER A 21 6.10 19.91 -10.68
C SER A 21 6.05 19.24 -12.06
N LEU A 22 6.05 17.91 -12.11
CA LEU A 22 5.90 17.16 -13.37
C LEU A 22 4.47 17.29 -13.90
N VAL A 23 3.45 17.34 -13.05
CA VAL A 23 2.05 17.55 -13.46
C VAL A 23 1.92 18.82 -14.29
N LYS A 24 2.40 19.97 -13.73
CA LYS A 24 2.39 21.24 -14.48
C LYS A 24 3.16 21.16 -15.80
N ARG A 25 4.35 20.54 -15.80
CA ARG A 25 5.18 20.46 -17.00
C ARG A 25 4.56 19.57 -18.07
N ALA A 26 3.96 18.46 -17.67
CA ALA A 26 3.25 17.56 -18.56
C ALA A 26 2.01 18.23 -19.15
N ALA A 27 1.23 18.94 -18.34
CA ALA A 27 0.08 19.71 -18.78
C ALA A 27 0.46 20.81 -19.81
N VAL A 28 1.58 21.51 -19.57
CA VAL A 28 2.09 22.51 -20.55
C VAL A 28 2.53 21.84 -21.85
N TYR A 29 3.10 20.63 -21.78
CA TYR A 29 3.42 19.85 -22.97
C TYR A 29 2.15 19.45 -23.72
N LYS A 30 1.14 18.89 -23.04
CA LYS A 30 -0.15 18.51 -23.62
C LYS A 30 -0.85 19.68 -24.33
N LYS A 31 -0.85 20.88 -23.70
CA LYS A 31 -1.42 22.10 -24.34
C LYS A 31 -0.72 22.52 -25.62
N LYS A 32 0.58 22.25 -25.75
CA LYS A 32 1.35 22.52 -26.98
C LYS A 32 1.22 21.43 -28.04
N HIS A 33 0.85 20.23 -27.61
CA HIS A 33 0.72 19.03 -28.43
C HIS A 33 -0.62 18.34 -28.10
N PRO A 34 -1.77 18.94 -28.47
CA PRO A 34 -3.09 18.44 -28.08
C PRO A 34 -3.43 17.07 -28.68
N ASP A 35 -2.79 16.72 -29.80
CA ASP A 35 -2.83 15.40 -30.43
C ASP A 35 -2.16 14.28 -29.63
N LYS A 36 -1.26 14.62 -28.72
CA LYS A 36 -0.54 13.63 -27.90
C LYS A 36 -1.35 13.23 -26.67
N LYS A 37 -1.25 11.98 -26.26
CA LYS A 37 -1.93 11.47 -25.07
C LYS A 37 -1.08 11.72 -23.82
N LEU A 38 -1.76 12.02 -22.70
CA LEU A 38 -1.12 12.26 -21.39
C LEU A 38 -1.78 11.41 -20.31
N VAL A 39 -0.99 10.54 -19.67
CA VAL A 39 -1.37 9.84 -18.45
C VAL A 39 -0.53 10.37 -17.29
N LEU A 40 -1.20 10.78 -16.21
CA LEU A 40 -0.56 11.11 -14.92
C LEU A 40 -0.76 9.95 -13.97
N ASP A 41 0.33 9.42 -13.43
CA ASP A 41 0.34 8.22 -12.59
C ASP A 41 0.80 8.58 -11.18
N PHE A 42 -0.15 8.65 -10.24
CA PHE A 42 0.08 9.04 -8.86
C PHE A 42 0.44 7.81 -8.02
N ILE A 43 1.73 7.57 -7.86
CA ILE A 43 2.27 6.53 -6.99
C ILE A 43 2.41 6.99 -5.53
N ASP A 44 2.23 8.29 -5.28
CA ASP A 44 2.20 8.89 -3.95
C ASP A 44 1.45 10.23 -4.00
N MET A 45 0.82 10.64 -2.93
CA MET A 45 -0.05 11.82 -2.87
C MET A 45 0.60 12.94 -2.05
N TRP A 46 1.65 13.57 -2.61
CA TRP A 46 2.28 14.71 -1.98
C TRP A 46 1.43 15.99 -2.10
N PRO A 47 1.33 16.80 -1.03
CA PRO A 47 1.95 16.67 0.30
C PRO A 47 1.15 15.84 1.30
N GLU A 48 -0.02 15.33 0.95
CA GLU A 48 -0.96 14.67 1.87
C GLU A 48 -0.35 13.42 2.53
N SER A 49 0.40 12.61 1.79
CA SER A 49 1.06 11.39 2.29
C SER A 49 2.37 11.64 3.03
N MET A 50 2.93 12.87 2.96
CA MET A 50 4.16 13.19 3.70
C MET A 50 3.91 13.10 5.21
N PRO A 51 4.88 12.60 6.00
CA PRO A 51 4.75 12.47 7.46
C PRO A 51 4.93 13.83 8.19
N ILE A 52 4.25 14.86 7.69
CA ILE A 52 4.30 16.23 8.19
C ILE A 52 2.90 16.60 8.69
N THR A 53 2.71 16.65 10.00
CA THR A 53 1.38 16.83 10.59
C THR A 53 0.92 18.27 10.66
N HIS A 54 1.81 19.22 10.92
CA HIS A 54 1.41 20.60 11.29
C HIS A 54 1.67 21.66 10.23
N PHE A 55 2.34 21.34 9.13
CA PHE A 55 2.80 22.33 8.15
C PHE A 55 2.25 22.14 6.73
N LYS A 56 1.36 21.17 6.52
CA LYS A 56 0.83 20.83 5.18
C LYS A 56 0.11 22.02 4.50
N ASP A 57 -0.38 22.97 5.28
CA ASP A 57 -1.12 24.14 4.79
C ASP A 57 -0.25 25.40 4.68
N LEU A 58 1.05 25.27 4.92
CA LEU A 58 2.02 26.35 4.74
C LEU A 58 2.82 26.20 3.44
N PRO A 59 3.33 27.29 2.87
CA PRO A 59 4.34 27.21 1.82
C PRO A 59 5.60 26.48 2.36
N PRO A 60 6.24 25.60 1.57
CA PRO A 60 6.03 25.30 0.14
C PRO A 60 4.95 24.25 -0.17
N PHE A 61 4.33 23.60 0.82
CA PHE A 61 3.43 22.45 0.62
C PHE A 61 2.16 22.85 -0.14
N THR A 62 1.58 24.01 0.19
CA THR A 62 0.43 24.56 -0.56
C THR A 62 0.81 24.88 -2.01
N ALA A 63 2.03 25.35 -2.26
CA ALA A 63 2.50 25.56 -3.62
C ALA A 63 2.64 24.25 -4.39
N TRP A 64 3.11 23.17 -3.75
CA TRP A 64 3.20 21.84 -4.38
C TRP A 64 1.83 21.25 -4.66
N ARG A 65 0.89 21.36 -3.72
CA ARG A 65 -0.51 20.97 -3.91
C ARG A 65 -1.11 21.68 -5.12
N ASN A 66 -0.93 23.00 -5.21
CA ASN A 66 -1.43 23.81 -6.31
C ASN A 66 -0.82 23.43 -7.67
N LEU A 67 0.41 22.91 -7.72
CA LEU A 67 1.01 22.41 -8.96
C LEU A 67 0.33 21.12 -9.47
N ARG A 68 -0.26 20.34 -8.58
CA ARG A 68 -1.09 19.19 -8.91
C ARG A 68 -2.51 19.63 -9.28
N ASP A 69 -3.17 20.29 -8.36
CA ASP A 69 -4.61 20.57 -8.41
C ASP A 69 -5.02 21.45 -9.60
N ARG A 70 -4.18 22.40 -9.99
CA ARG A 70 -4.45 23.29 -11.14
C ARG A 70 -4.27 22.64 -12.50
N TYR A 71 -3.52 21.54 -12.57
CA TYR A 71 -3.11 20.99 -13.86
C TYR A 71 -3.48 19.52 -14.05
N VAL A 72 -3.98 18.83 -13.02
CA VAL A 72 -4.32 17.41 -13.10
C VAL A 72 -5.40 17.12 -14.13
N ASN A 73 -6.35 18.02 -14.32
CA ASN A 73 -7.44 17.86 -15.31
C ASN A 73 -6.99 17.93 -16.77
N GLU A 74 -5.77 18.38 -17.05
CA GLU A 74 -5.22 18.42 -18.41
C GLU A 74 -4.81 17.03 -18.93
N ALA A 75 -4.74 16.03 -18.04
CA ALA A 75 -4.50 14.65 -18.45
C ALA A 75 -5.73 14.05 -19.16
N ASP A 76 -5.47 13.14 -20.08
CA ASP A 76 -6.52 12.32 -20.68
C ASP A 76 -7.00 11.26 -19.68
N ILE A 77 -6.05 10.60 -18.97
CA ILE A 77 -6.31 9.65 -17.88
C ILE A 77 -5.41 9.98 -16.70
N VAL A 78 -5.96 9.82 -15.50
CA VAL A 78 -5.24 9.94 -14.21
C VAL A 78 -5.29 8.59 -13.50
N VAL A 79 -4.13 8.01 -13.31
CA VAL A 79 -3.96 6.72 -12.64
C VAL A 79 -3.52 6.94 -11.20
N THR A 80 -4.01 6.13 -10.28
CA THR A 80 -3.61 6.14 -8.86
C THR A 80 -3.25 4.75 -8.38
N GLU A 81 -2.27 4.63 -7.48
CA GLU A 81 -1.89 3.34 -6.87
C GLU A 81 -2.95 2.78 -5.90
N CYS A 82 -3.90 3.59 -5.46
CA CYS A 82 -5.03 3.17 -4.62
C CYS A 82 -6.24 4.09 -4.81
N GLY A 83 -7.43 3.55 -4.52
CA GLY A 83 -8.70 4.27 -4.63
C GLY A 83 -8.82 5.44 -3.64
N LEU A 84 -8.15 5.37 -2.48
CA LEU A 84 -8.13 6.46 -1.50
C LEU A 84 -7.70 7.80 -2.12
N PHE A 85 -6.79 7.79 -3.09
CA PHE A 85 -6.29 9.03 -3.72
C PHE A 85 -7.35 9.76 -4.54
N TRP A 86 -8.41 9.06 -4.96
CA TRP A 86 -9.53 9.69 -5.67
C TRP A 86 -10.22 10.77 -4.83
N GLU A 87 -10.35 10.57 -3.51
CA GLU A 87 -10.98 11.54 -2.60
C GLU A 87 -10.32 12.93 -2.66
N THR A 88 -9.02 12.95 -2.94
CA THR A 88 -8.26 14.20 -3.11
C THR A 88 -8.35 14.72 -4.54
N LEU A 89 -8.24 13.84 -5.54
CA LEU A 89 -8.14 14.23 -6.94
C LEU A 89 -9.48 14.61 -7.57
N GLU A 90 -10.59 13.99 -7.17
CA GLU A 90 -11.94 14.26 -7.71
C GLU A 90 -12.42 15.69 -7.50
N LYS A 91 -11.77 16.44 -6.62
CA LYS A 91 -12.03 17.89 -6.41
C LYS A 91 -11.59 18.74 -7.59
N ASN A 92 -10.64 18.25 -8.39
CA ASN A 92 -9.98 18.99 -9.45
C ASN A 92 -9.88 18.20 -10.77
N CYS A 93 -10.38 16.97 -10.80
CA CYS A 93 -10.35 16.08 -11.94
C CYS A 93 -11.67 15.29 -12.03
N PRO A 94 -12.34 15.22 -13.19
CA PRO A 94 -13.53 14.41 -13.37
C PRO A 94 -13.30 12.95 -13.07
N LYS A 95 -14.30 12.30 -12.45
CA LYS A 95 -14.19 10.88 -12.03
C LYS A 95 -13.97 9.93 -13.18
N GLU A 96 -14.50 10.22 -14.34
CA GLU A 96 -14.35 9.43 -15.57
C GLU A 96 -12.91 9.35 -16.06
N LYS A 97 -12.04 10.27 -15.65
CA LYS A 97 -10.61 10.22 -15.94
C LYS A 97 -9.80 9.46 -14.90
N LEU A 98 -10.38 9.19 -13.72
CA LEU A 98 -9.66 8.55 -12.61
C LEU A 98 -9.71 7.03 -12.73
N GLN A 99 -8.55 6.39 -12.65
CA GLN A 99 -8.44 4.93 -12.67
C GLN A 99 -7.48 4.46 -11.57
N THR A 100 -7.76 3.32 -10.96
CA THR A 100 -6.83 2.69 -10.01
C THR A 100 -6.02 1.62 -10.71
N LEU A 101 -4.71 1.69 -10.56
CA LEU A 101 -3.75 0.69 -11.02
C LEU A 101 -2.89 0.27 -9.83
N TYR A 102 -3.32 -0.78 -9.13
CA TYR A 102 -2.55 -1.33 -8.03
C TYR A 102 -1.18 -1.80 -8.51
N LEU A 103 -0.14 -1.46 -7.75
CA LEU A 103 1.21 -1.92 -8.04
C LEU A 103 1.25 -3.46 -8.00
N ALA A 104 2.03 -4.03 -8.91
CA ALA A 104 2.27 -5.46 -8.92
C ALA A 104 3.64 -5.78 -8.33
N ARG A 105 3.76 -6.98 -7.77
CA ARG A 105 5.04 -7.57 -7.42
C ARG A 105 5.16 -8.94 -8.02
N ASP A 106 6.33 -9.25 -8.58
CA ASP A 106 6.69 -10.63 -8.85
C ASP A 106 6.93 -11.34 -7.52
N PHE A 107 6.06 -12.29 -7.21
CA PHE A 107 6.15 -13.06 -6.01
C PHE A 107 5.97 -14.56 -6.33
N GLN A 108 7.08 -15.28 -6.27
CA GLN A 108 7.03 -16.73 -6.37
C GLN A 108 6.57 -17.32 -5.03
N LEU A 109 5.44 -18.01 -5.05
CA LEU A 109 4.99 -18.77 -3.89
C LEU A 109 5.93 -19.96 -3.68
N TYR A 110 6.67 -19.94 -2.59
CA TYR A 110 7.41 -21.10 -2.13
C TYR A 110 6.46 -22.04 -1.39
N ARG A 111 6.72 -23.34 -1.44
CA ARG A 111 5.97 -24.30 -0.63
C ARG A 111 6.07 -23.91 0.83
N PHE A 112 4.96 -23.99 1.55
CA PHE A 112 4.94 -23.78 2.99
C PHE A 112 5.85 -24.80 3.67
N VAL A 113 6.91 -24.32 4.31
CA VAL A 113 7.90 -25.16 5.00
C VAL A 113 7.70 -25.19 6.52
N ASN A 114 6.94 -24.22 7.04
CA ASN A 114 6.63 -24.08 8.44
C ASN A 114 5.12 -23.95 8.66
N THR A 115 4.70 -24.19 9.89
CA THR A 115 3.33 -23.98 10.36
C THR A 115 3.34 -23.12 11.59
N PRO A 116 2.30 -22.29 11.82
CA PRO A 116 2.18 -21.54 13.05
C PRO A 116 2.10 -22.45 14.28
N PRO A 117 2.56 -21.98 15.46
CA PRO A 117 2.41 -22.71 16.71
C PRO A 117 0.92 -22.86 17.08
N LYS A 118 0.55 -23.93 17.79
CA LYS A 118 -0.84 -24.21 18.17
C LYS A 118 -1.23 -23.62 19.53
N ASP A 119 -0.26 -23.44 20.41
CA ASP A 119 -0.41 -23.04 21.80
C ASP A 119 -0.25 -21.53 22.04
N LYS A 120 0.13 -20.80 21.03
CA LYS A 120 0.35 -19.34 21.06
C LYS A 120 0.01 -18.70 19.72
N ILE A 121 -0.07 -17.38 19.67
CA ILE A 121 -0.29 -16.62 18.45
C ILE A 121 1.03 -15.99 18.01
N ALA A 122 1.47 -16.30 16.81
CA ALA A 122 2.62 -15.66 16.17
C ALA A 122 2.16 -14.56 15.21
N LEU A 123 2.68 -13.35 15.41
CA LEU A 123 2.44 -12.17 14.59
C LEU A 123 3.72 -11.79 13.84
N CYS A 124 3.60 -11.17 12.67
CA CYS A 124 4.73 -10.65 11.91
C CYS A 124 4.60 -9.16 11.67
N TYR A 125 5.67 -8.41 11.94
CA TYR A 125 5.85 -7.05 11.45
C TYR A 125 6.89 -7.05 10.32
N LEU A 126 6.56 -6.42 9.19
CA LEU A 126 7.45 -6.26 8.04
C LEU A 126 7.64 -4.78 7.69
N GLY A 127 8.88 -4.37 7.48
CA GLY A 127 9.25 -3.09 6.88
C GLY A 127 10.05 -2.17 7.76
N SER A 128 10.20 -0.91 7.33
CA SER A 128 10.92 0.11 8.09
C SER A 128 10.22 0.44 9.40
N ILE A 129 10.99 0.51 10.49
CA ILE A 129 10.50 0.81 11.84
C ILE A 129 10.77 2.27 12.15
N ASN A 130 9.87 3.14 11.69
CA ASN A 130 10.03 4.59 11.73
C ASN A 130 8.83 5.29 12.40
N ASN A 131 8.77 6.60 12.33
CA ASN A 131 7.77 7.43 13.00
C ASN A 131 6.32 7.29 12.49
N ILE A 132 6.08 6.60 11.35
CA ILE A 132 4.73 6.42 10.81
C ILE A 132 3.99 5.23 11.41
N ILE A 133 4.70 4.36 12.15
CA ILE A 133 4.10 3.18 12.78
C ILE A 133 3.39 3.59 14.07
N ASP A 134 2.24 2.99 14.33
CA ASP A 134 1.54 3.10 15.61
C ASP A 134 2.00 1.96 16.55
N ILE A 135 3.16 2.16 17.17
CA ILE A 135 3.75 1.19 18.10
C ILE A 135 2.86 0.94 19.32
N PRO A 136 2.26 1.97 19.97
CA PRO A 136 1.29 1.75 21.04
C PRO A 136 0.13 0.84 20.64
N CYS A 137 -0.43 1.02 19.44
CA CYS A 137 -1.49 0.18 18.90
C CYS A 137 -1.05 -1.28 18.75
N ILE A 138 0.19 -1.55 18.32
CA ILE A 138 0.75 -2.91 18.27
C ILE A 138 0.78 -3.53 19.67
N GLY A 139 1.22 -2.79 20.67
CA GLY A 139 1.20 -3.26 22.09
C GLY A 139 -0.22 -3.54 22.59
N GLU A 140 -1.20 -2.73 22.19
CA GLU A 140 -2.61 -2.96 22.53
C GLU A 140 -3.15 -4.24 21.87
N ILE A 141 -2.87 -4.46 20.58
CA ILE A 141 -3.24 -5.69 19.87
C ILE A 141 -2.70 -6.92 20.59
N ILE A 142 -1.44 -6.90 21.00
CA ILE A 142 -0.81 -8.02 21.73
C ILE A 142 -1.56 -8.29 23.03
N ARG A 143 -1.82 -7.27 23.84
CA ARG A 143 -2.56 -7.43 25.11
C ARG A 143 -3.98 -7.96 24.92
N LYS A 144 -4.69 -7.48 23.88
CA LYS A 144 -6.08 -7.90 23.61
C LYS A 144 -6.22 -9.35 23.18
N LEU A 145 -5.19 -9.97 22.63
CA LEU A 145 -5.23 -11.39 22.27
C LEU A 145 -5.41 -12.30 23.49
N ASN A 146 -4.92 -11.88 24.66
CA ASN A 146 -5.06 -12.59 25.95
C ASN A 146 -4.61 -14.06 25.88
N VAL A 147 -3.60 -14.35 25.11
CA VAL A 147 -2.92 -15.64 24.97
C VAL A 147 -1.42 -15.38 24.77
N PRO A 148 -0.53 -16.36 24.97
CA PRO A 148 0.89 -16.18 24.65
C PRO A 148 1.09 -15.71 23.20
N VAL A 149 1.94 -14.70 23.00
CA VAL A 149 2.20 -14.11 21.69
C VAL A 149 3.68 -14.16 21.34
N GLU A 150 4.01 -14.56 20.12
CA GLU A 150 5.31 -14.33 19.48
C GLU A 150 5.17 -13.14 18.51
N LEU A 151 6.13 -12.21 18.53
CA LEU A 151 6.25 -11.17 17.53
C LEU A 151 7.55 -11.32 16.73
N HIS A 152 7.41 -11.68 15.46
CA HIS A 152 8.51 -11.74 14.51
C HIS A 152 8.65 -10.40 13.80
N ILE A 153 9.84 -9.78 13.86
CA ILE A 153 10.10 -8.47 13.27
C ILE A 153 11.11 -8.63 12.13
N ILE A 154 10.68 -8.34 10.90
CA ILE A 154 11.51 -8.31 9.68
C ILE A 154 11.63 -6.85 9.24
N GLY A 155 12.81 -6.29 9.37
CA GLY A 155 13.10 -4.89 9.07
C GLY A 155 14.00 -4.26 10.08
N ASP A 156 14.22 -2.95 9.94
CA ASP A 156 15.00 -2.15 10.88
C ASP A 156 14.55 -0.68 10.81
N GLY A 157 15.03 0.14 11.73
CA GLY A 157 14.76 1.57 11.75
C GLY A 157 14.95 2.21 13.11
N GLU A 158 14.82 3.52 13.14
CA GLU A 158 15.07 4.36 14.32
C GLU A 158 14.20 4.03 15.54
N LYS A 159 13.01 3.43 15.29
CA LYS A 159 12.04 3.03 16.34
C LYS A 159 12.11 1.55 16.73
N ARG A 160 13.17 0.83 16.34
CA ARG A 160 13.32 -0.61 16.61
C ARG A 160 13.22 -0.93 18.08
N GLU A 161 13.99 -0.25 18.92
CA GLU A 161 14.03 -0.52 20.35
C GLU A 161 12.67 -0.25 21.00
N GLU A 162 12.03 0.87 20.64
CA GLU A 162 10.69 1.22 21.11
C GLU A 162 9.65 0.13 20.77
N LEU A 163 9.69 -0.41 19.53
CA LEU A 163 8.80 -1.50 19.13
C LEU A 163 9.07 -2.79 19.92
N CYS A 164 10.33 -3.17 20.05
CA CYS A 164 10.71 -4.38 20.79
C CYS A 164 10.33 -4.29 22.28
N GLU A 165 10.59 -3.17 22.92
CA GLU A 165 10.25 -2.95 24.34
C GLU A 165 8.74 -2.91 24.54
N THR A 166 8.01 -2.19 23.69
CA THR A 166 6.54 -2.12 23.76
C THR A 166 5.91 -3.51 23.63
N ALA A 167 6.41 -4.32 22.69
CA ALA A 167 5.91 -5.68 22.50
C ALA A 167 6.21 -6.59 23.69
N ARG A 168 7.43 -6.53 24.25
CA ARG A 168 7.80 -7.30 25.48
C ARG A 168 6.95 -6.87 26.67
N ASN A 169 6.77 -5.58 26.88
CA ASN A 169 5.94 -5.03 27.94
C ASN A 169 4.45 -5.37 27.78
N ALA A 170 4.03 -5.67 26.55
CA ALA A 170 2.69 -6.18 26.27
C ALA A 170 2.55 -7.70 26.44
N GLY A 171 3.64 -8.41 26.76
CA GLY A 171 3.67 -9.85 27.02
C GLY A 171 4.08 -10.72 25.83
N ALA A 172 4.62 -10.15 24.76
CA ALA A 172 5.11 -10.94 23.63
C ALA A 172 6.56 -11.40 23.80
N GLU A 173 6.85 -12.62 23.32
CA GLU A 173 8.19 -13.06 22.99
C GLU A 173 8.60 -12.44 21.65
N VAL A 174 9.72 -11.68 21.63
CA VAL A 174 10.11 -10.90 20.44
C VAL A 174 11.28 -11.55 19.72
N PHE A 175 11.12 -11.85 18.44
CA PHE A 175 12.13 -12.38 17.53
C PHE A 175 12.50 -11.31 16.49
N PHE A 176 13.61 -10.65 16.67
CA PHE A 176 14.13 -9.66 15.74
C PHE A 176 15.03 -10.33 14.70
N HIS A 177 14.63 -10.25 13.42
CA HIS A 177 15.32 -10.89 12.31
C HIS A 177 16.20 -9.93 11.49
N GLY A 178 16.11 -8.63 11.75
CA GLY A 178 16.75 -7.63 10.90
C GLY A 178 16.15 -7.55 9.49
N ILE A 179 16.90 -6.97 8.57
CA ILE A 179 16.46 -6.83 7.17
C ILE A 179 16.70 -8.15 6.42
N ILE A 180 15.66 -8.72 5.84
CA ILE A 180 15.72 -9.96 5.04
C ILE A 180 15.35 -9.64 3.60
N TYR A 181 16.30 -9.82 2.68
CA TYR A 181 16.06 -9.70 1.24
C TYR A 181 15.69 -11.04 0.59
N ASP A 182 16.20 -12.17 1.11
CA ASP A 182 15.92 -13.50 0.59
C ASP A 182 14.43 -13.84 0.74
N PRO A 183 13.68 -14.02 -0.36
CA PRO A 183 12.24 -14.28 -0.31
C PRO A 183 11.91 -15.63 0.34
N LYS A 184 12.78 -16.66 0.22
CA LYS A 184 12.56 -17.96 0.87
C LYS A 184 12.66 -17.86 2.39
N LYS A 185 13.66 -17.13 2.89
CA LYS A 185 13.82 -16.89 4.34
C LYS A 185 12.64 -16.07 4.88
N LYS A 186 12.19 -15.07 4.13
CA LYS A 186 11.03 -14.26 4.49
C LYS A 186 9.75 -15.11 4.54
N GLN A 187 9.51 -15.94 3.51
CA GLN A 187 8.38 -16.86 3.47
C GLN A 187 8.39 -17.85 4.65
N ALA A 188 9.55 -18.40 5.01
CA ALA A 188 9.66 -19.33 6.13
C ALA A 188 9.26 -18.71 7.48
N ILE A 189 9.46 -17.40 7.65
CA ILE A 189 8.98 -16.66 8.83
C ILE A 189 7.48 -16.40 8.72
N PHE A 190 6.98 -15.96 7.57
CA PHE A 190 5.55 -15.75 7.36
C PHE A 190 4.74 -17.03 7.57
N ASP A 191 5.28 -18.19 7.20
CA ASP A 191 4.62 -19.48 7.39
C ASP A 191 4.43 -19.84 8.88
N ARG A 192 5.30 -19.34 9.76
CA ARG A 192 5.16 -19.49 11.20
C ARG A 192 4.16 -18.54 11.84
N CYS A 193 3.69 -17.53 11.10
CA CYS A 193 2.84 -16.48 11.66
C CYS A 193 1.35 -16.74 11.35
N HIS A 194 0.49 -16.31 12.26
CA HIS A 194 -0.96 -16.32 12.09
C HIS A 194 -1.46 -15.08 11.35
N ALA A 195 -0.76 -13.94 11.51
CA ALA A 195 -1.12 -12.70 10.82
C ALA A 195 0.08 -11.75 10.70
N GLY A 196 0.08 -10.94 9.64
CA GLY A 196 0.93 -9.77 9.49
C GLY A 196 0.30 -8.52 10.11
N LEU A 197 1.13 -7.60 10.61
CA LEU A 197 0.69 -6.34 11.18
C LEU A 197 0.81 -5.21 10.14
N ASN A 198 -0.32 -4.67 9.72
CA ASN A 198 -0.42 -3.49 8.86
C ASN A 198 -0.95 -2.31 9.67
N ILE A 199 -0.13 -1.84 10.61
CA ILE A 199 -0.50 -0.87 11.65
C ILE A 199 0.30 0.42 11.45
N MET A 200 -0.41 1.53 11.26
CA MET A 200 0.16 2.87 11.09
C MET A 200 -0.63 3.91 11.88
N LYS A 201 0.00 5.05 12.12
CA LYS A 201 -0.67 6.21 12.73
C LYS A 201 -1.78 6.74 11.81
N SER A 202 -2.86 7.24 12.38
CA SER A 202 -3.98 7.82 11.63
C SER A 202 -3.62 9.06 10.80
N SER A 203 -2.47 9.67 11.10
CA SER A 203 -1.94 10.81 10.33
C SER A 203 -1.32 10.43 8.97
N VAL A 204 -1.15 9.13 8.71
CA VAL A 204 -0.56 8.63 7.45
C VAL A 204 -1.67 8.48 6.42
N TYR A 205 -1.53 9.18 5.29
CA TYR A 205 -2.47 9.11 4.17
C TYR A 205 -2.02 8.04 3.17
N VAL A 206 -2.52 6.83 3.33
CA VAL A 206 -2.22 5.66 2.50
C VAL A 206 -3.40 4.70 2.49
N GLY A 207 -3.84 4.24 1.33
CA GLY A 207 -4.94 3.27 1.21
C GLY A 207 -4.47 1.82 1.13
N LEU A 208 -3.30 1.59 0.55
CA LEU A 208 -2.69 0.28 0.36
C LEU A 208 -1.18 0.37 0.63
N THR A 209 -0.63 -0.59 1.36
CA THR A 209 0.81 -0.60 1.67
C THR A 209 1.52 -1.74 0.97
N MET A 210 2.80 -1.54 0.62
CA MET A 210 3.64 -2.59 0.05
C MET A 210 3.73 -3.82 0.98
N LYS A 211 3.75 -3.61 2.31
CA LYS A 211 3.77 -4.71 3.28
C LYS A 211 2.50 -5.54 3.28
N SER A 212 1.31 -4.94 3.09
CA SER A 212 0.06 -5.70 2.99
C SER A 212 0.04 -6.56 1.72
N MET A 213 0.54 -6.05 0.61
CA MET A 213 0.71 -6.85 -0.61
C MET A 213 1.71 -8.00 -0.42
N ASP A 214 2.84 -7.77 0.26
CA ASP A 214 3.80 -8.83 0.60
C ASP A 214 3.16 -9.92 1.49
N TYR A 215 2.31 -9.55 2.45
CA TYR A 215 1.57 -10.50 3.28
C TYR A 215 0.55 -11.30 2.46
N PHE A 216 -0.26 -10.65 1.63
CA PHE A 216 -1.23 -11.34 0.77
C PHE A 216 -0.53 -12.27 -0.22
N ALA A 217 0.58 -11.83 -0.82
CA ALA A 217 1.40 -12.65 -1.70
C ALA A 217 1.94 -13.91 -0.99
N ALA A 218 2.30 -13.78 0.28
CA ALA A 218 2.75 -14.88 1.13
C ALA A 218 1.59 -15.71 1.72
N SER A 219 0.35 -15.43 1.33
CA SER A 219 -0.85 -16.07 1.87
C SER A 219 -1.04 -15.85 3.39
N LEU A 220 -0.55 -14.74 3.91
CA LEU A 220 -0.66 -14.38 5.32
C LEU A 220 -1.80 -13.38 5.52
N PRO A 221 -2.80 -13.65 6.39
CA PRO A 221 -3.83 -12.67 6.70
C PRO A 221 -3.24 -11.48 7.46
N VAL A 222 -3.94 -10.35 7.46
CA VAL A 222 -3.44 -9.12 8.11
C VAL A 222 -4.35 -8.66 9.25
N ILE A 223 -3.74 -8.05 10.27
CA ILE A 223 -4.41 -7.16 11.20
C ILE A 223 -4.11 -5.74 10.72
N ASN A 224 -5.14 -4.97 10.39
CA ASN A 224 -5.02 -3.70 9.68
C ASN A 224 -5.77 -2.59 10.39
N ASN A 225 -5.15 -1.42 10.54
CA ASN A 225 -5.83 -0.20 10.98
C ASN A 225 -5.86 0.91 9.93
N ILE A 226 -5.36 0.63 8.72
CA ILE A 226 -5.28 1.60 7.64
C ILE A 226 -6.62 1.66 6.92
N GLN A 227 -7.19 2.85 6.80
CA GLN A 227 -8.41 3.11 6.06
C GLN A 227 -8.18 3.03 4.54
N GLY A 228 -9.27 3.11 3.76
CA GLY A 228 -9.21 3.06 2.31
C GLY A 228 -9.17 1.64 1.75
N ASP A 229 -8.34 1.39 0.74
CA ASP A 229 -8.39 0.16 -0.04
C ASP A 229 -8.17 -1.10 0.79
N THR A 230 -7.17 -1.10 1.68
CA THR A 230 -6.90 -2.27 2.53
C THR A 230 -8.07 -2.57 3.46
N TRP A 231 -8.69 -1.53 4.02
CA TRP A 231 -9.87 -1.68 4.86
C TRP A 231 -11.05 -2.28 4.10
N ASN A 232 -11.36 -1.72 2.93
CA ASN A 232 -12.46 -2.16 2.08
C ASN A 232 -12.27 -3.60 1.58
N PHE A 233 -11.04 -3.97 1.22
CA PHE A 233 -10.73 -5.35 0.85
C PHE A 233 -10.97 -6.35 1.99
N ILE A 234 -10.61 -6.00 3.22
CA ILE A 234 -10.85 -6.86 4.38
C ILE A 234 -12.33 -6.99 4.70
N GLU A 235 -13.14 -5.96 4.45
CA GLU A 235 -14.61 -6.05 4.60
C GLU A 235 -15.24 -6.97 3.56
N GLN A 236 -14.72 -6.99 2.34
CA GLN A 236 -15.26 -7.76 1.23
C GLN A 236 -14.72 -9.19 1.14
N HIS A 237 -13.51 -9.42 1.66
CA HIS A 237 -12.79 -10.68 1.55
C HIS A 237 -12.26 -11.16 2.91
N PRO A 238 -12.23 -12.48 3.17
CA PRO A 238 -11.74 -13.03 4.44
C PRO A 238 -10.19 -13.09 4.49
N ILE A 239 -9.54 -11.95 4.27
CA ILE A 239 -8.08 -11.82 4.17
C ILE A 239 -7.43 -11.17 5.38
N GLY A 240 -8.20 -10.78 6.39
CA GLY A 240 -7.67 -10.11 7.56
C GLY A 240 -8.74 -9.69 8.57
N ILE A 241 -8.33 -8.83 9.48
CA ILE A 241 -9.19 -8.18 10.48
C ILE A 241 -8.88 -6.68 10.46
N ASN A 242 -9.89 -5.85 10.24
CA ASN A 242 -9.80 -4.43 10.50
C ASN A 242 -9.83 -4.18 12.01
N TYR A 243 -8.83 -3.48 12.49
CA TYR A 243 -8.63 -3.19 13.91
C TYR A 243 -8.98 -1.74 14.24
N SER A 244 -9.83 -1.61 15.24
CA SER A 244 -10.10 -0.38 15.97
C SER A 244 -10.05 -0.67 17.48
N PRO A 245 -10.05 0.33 18.36
CA PRO A 245 -10.09 0.11 19.81
C PRO A 245 -11.25 -0.78 20.28
N GLU A 246 -12.36 -0.81 19.56
CA GLU A 246 -13.57 -1.60 19.85
C GLU A 246 -13.47 -3.03 19.30
N THR A 247 -12.50 -3.32 18.44
CA THR A 247 -12.40 -4.63 17.78
C THR A 247 -12.10 -5.74 18.80
N LYS A 248 -12.95 -6.76 18.80
CA LYS A 248 -12.74 -7.99 19.59
C LYS A 248 -11.79 -8.90 18.83
N LEU A 249 -10.54 -8.95 19.29
CA LEU A 249 -9.53 -9.89 18.81
C LEU A 249 -9.56 -11.18 19.67
N SER A 250 -9.29 -12.30 19.01
CA SER A 250 -9.06 -13.58 19.71
C SER A 250 -8.09 -14.45 18.88
N GLY A 251 -7.31 -15.28 19.58
CA GLY A 251 -6.41 -16.24 18.95
C GLY A 251 -7.17 -17.20 18.00
N ALA A 252 -8.33 -17.70 18.42
CA ALA A 252 -9.18 -18.57 17.59
C ALA A 252 -9.56 -17.93 16.25
N LYS A 253 -9.91 -16.63 16.25
CA LYS A 253 -10.25 -15.92 15.00
C LYS A 253 -9.04 -15.84 14.05
N LEU A 254 -7.84 -15.61 14.59
CA LEU A 254 -6.60 -15.59 13.78
C LEU A 254 -6.23 -16.97 13.24
N GLN A 255 -6.43 -18.04 14.02
CA GLN A 255 -6.23 -19.41 13.56
C GLN A 255 -7.19 -19.77 12.41
N ILE A 256 -8.46 -19.38 12.50
CA ILE A 256 -9.44 -19.58 11.40
C ILE A 256 -9.00 -18.81 10.15
N LEU A 257 -8.58 -17.56 10.27
CA LEU A 257 -8.10 -16.78 9.13
C LEU A 257 -6.84 -17.39 8.51
N GLN A 258 -5.91 -17.84 9.34
CA GLN A 258 -4.69 -18.49 8.88
C GLN A 258 -4.98 -19.78 8.08
N SER A 259 -6.04 -20.51 8.39
CA SER A 259 -6.45 -21.69 7.64
C SER A 259 -6.94 -21.37 6.20
N ARG A 260 -7.20 -20.11 5.90
CA ARG A 260 -7.70 -19.63 4.58
C ARG A 260 -6.59 -19.18 3.63
N ARG A 261 -5.38 -19.69 3.78
CA ARG A 261 -4.21 -19.29 3.00
C ARG A 261 -4.42 -19.31 1.49
N GLU A 262 -5.09 -20.34 0.95
CA GLU A 262 -5.37 -20.43 -0.47
C GLU A 262 -6.31 -19.32 -0.96
N GLN A 263 -7.30 -18.94 -0.14
CA GLN A 263 -8.21 -17.83 -0.47
C GLN A 263 -7.47 -16.49 -0.46
N ILE A 264 -6.55 -16.28 0.48
CA ILE A 264 -5.72 -15.08 0.54
C ILE A 264 -4.80 -15.00 -0.69
N ARG A 265 -4.24 -16.13 -1.11
CA ARG A 265 -3.43 -16.19 -2.33
C ARG A 265 -4.26 -15.89 -3.58
N ALA A 266 -5.45 -16.48 -3.72
CA ALA A 266 -6.35 -16.20 -4.83
C ALA A 266 -6.75 -14.72 -4.89
N PHE A 267 -6.95 -14.08 -3.72
CA PHE A 267 -7.16 -12.64 -3.63
C PHE A 267 -5.96 -11.86 -4.17
N TYR A 268 -4.73 -12.19 -3.74
CA TYR A 268 -3.53 -11.56 -4.27
C TYR A 268 -3.41 -11.72 -5.80
N ASP A 269 -3.62 -12.93 -6.31
CA ASP A 269 -3.53 -13.21 -7.73
C ASP A 269 -4.58 -12.45 -8.55
N THR A 270 -5.74 -12.15 -7.95
CA THR A 270 -6.83 -11.39 -8.58
C THR A 270 -6.55 -9.89 -8.68
N TYR A 271 -5.83 -9.30 -7.72
CA TYR A 271 -5.69 -7.85 -7.62
C TYR A 271 -4.26 -7.35 -7.85
N PHE A 272 -3.22 -8.12 -7.51
CA PHE A 272 -1.84 -7.61 -7.39
C PHE A 272 -0.79 -8.39 -8.18
N SER A 273 -1.19 -9.42 -8.94
CA SER A 273 -0.24 -10.16 -9.79
C SER A 273 0.22 -9.31 -10.99
N GLU A 274 1.44 -9.56 -11.46
CA GLU A 274 1.97 -8.91 -12.67
C GLU A 274 1.06 -9.11 -13.90
N LYS A 275 0.41 -10.27 -13.99
CA LYS A 275 -0.55 -10.57 -15.06
C LYS A 275 -1.72 -9.59 -15.02
N VAL A 276 -2.30 -9.35 -13.85
CA VAL A 276 -3.44 -8.43 -13.67
C VAL A 276 -2.99 -7.00 -13.95
N PHE A 277 -1.84 -6.60 -13.44
CA PHE A 277 -1.25 -5.29 -13.74
C PHE A 277 -1.11 -5.06 -15.25
N ALA A 278 -0.53 -6.02 -15.97
CA ALA A 278 -0.36 -5.92 -17.41
C ALA A 278 -1.70 -5.86 -18.18
N ILE A 279 -2.73 -6.56 -17.69
CA ILE A 279 -4.09 -6.47 -18.26
C ILE A 279 -4.64 -5.07 -18.04
N ARG A 280 -4.56 -4.54 -16.82
CA ARG A 280 -5.07 -3.20 -16.49
C ARG A 280 -4.37 -2.09 -17.30
N VAL A 281 -3.05 -2.16 -17.45
CA VAL A 281 -2.32 -1.22 -18.32
C VAL A 281 -2.84 -1.30 -19.76
N ARG A 282 -3.09 -2.49 -20.29
CA ARG A 282 -3.65 -2.63 -21.66
C ARG A 282 -5.07 -2.07 -21.77
N GLU A 283 -5.90 -2.21 -20.73
CA GLU A 283 -7.24 -1.64 -20.68
C GLU A 283 -7.19 -0.12 -20.68
N ILE A 284 -6.33 0.49 -19.87
CA ILE A 284 -6.06 1.93 -19.84
C ILE A 284 -5.62 2.44 -21.22
N LEU A 285 -4.69 1.73 -21.86
CA LEU A 285 -4.24 2.09 -23.21
C LEU A 285 -5.36 1.96 -24.25
N LYS A 286 -6.18 0.93 -24.18
CA LYS A 286 -7.33 0.78 -25.10
C LYS A 286 -8.33 1.91 -24.94
N GLU A 287 -8.68 2.29 -23.71
CA GLU A 287 -9.58 3.41 -23.44
C GLU A 287 -9.02 4.71 -24.00
N LEU A 288 -7.73 4.97 -23.77
CA LEU A 288 -7.02 6.16 -24.23
C LEU A 288 -7.07 6.37 -25.75
N TYR A 289 -7.14 5.28 -26.52
CA TYR A 289 -7.15 5.31 -27.99
C TYR A 289 -8.51 4.92 -28.61
N SER A 290 -9.52 4.55 -27.79
CA SER A 290 -10.84 4.14 -28.33
C SER A 290 -11.63 5.28 -28.98
N GLU A 291 -11.41 6.52 -28.55
CA GLU A 291 -12.06 7.70 -29.14
C GLU A 291 -11.59 8.03 -30.56
N GLU A 292 -10.48 7.45 -31.01
CA GLU A 292 -9.97 7.67 -32.38
C GLU A 292 -10.54 6.67 -33.40
N MET A 293 -11.31 5.66 -32.94
CA MET A 293 -11.90 4.63 -33.82
C MET A 293 -13.40 4.82 -34.08
N THR A 294 -13.99 5.94 -33.63
CA THR A 294 -15.37 6.36 -33.89
C THR A 294 -15.39 7.63 -34.68
#